data_7a4c458161c3c67327d58774411a2f20
#
_entry.id   7a4c458161c3c67327d58774411a2f20
#
_cell.length_a   1.000
_cell.length_b   1.000
_cell.length_c   1.000
_cell.angle_alpha   90.00
_cell.angle_beta   90.00
_cell.angle_gamma   90.00
#
_symmetry.space_group_name_H-M   'P 1'
#
loop_
_entity.id
_entity.type
_entity.pdbx_description
1 polymer ?
#
loop_
_entity_poly.entity_id
_entity_poly.type
_entity_poly.pdbx_seq_one_letter_code
_entity_poly.pdbx_strand_id
1 'polypeptide(L)'
;SLEIKKGSITGLIGPNGAGKTTLFNVIAGVLPPSAGTVTMEGVDITGLPPHELFTKGLLRTFQIPHEFASMTVRENLLMVPGSQSGEVLWKTWLLRKQVALEEQAIIQKANEVLEFLTIDHLANERAGNLSGGQKKLLELGRTMMVEAKVVFLDEVGAGVIRTLLKTIADAIIRLNKE
;
A
#
# COMPACT_ATOMS: atom_id res chain seq x y z
N SER A 1 9.31 -7.07 -23.53
CA SER A 1 8.79 -7.79 -22.37
C SER A 1 9.57 -7.40 -21.12
N LEU A 2 8.92 -7.32 -20.00
CA LEU A 2 9.50 -7.06 -18.68
C LEU A 2 9.12 -8.23 -17.78
N GLU A 3 10.07 -8.77 -17.05
CA GLU A 3 9.85 -9.80 -16.05
C GLU A 3 10.37 -9.31 -14.70
N ILE A 4 9.57 -9.49 -13.65
CA ILE A 4 9.92 -9.17 -12.27
C ILE A 4 9.96 -10.48 -11.49
N LYS A 5 11.11 -10.78 -10.90
CA LYS A 5 11.30 -12.01 -10.11
C LYS A 5 10.74 -11.83 -8.69
N LYS A 6 10.12 -12.88 -8.16
CA LYS A 6 9.65 -12.89 -6.77
C LYS A 6 10.80 -12.55 -5.81
N GLY A 7 10.52 -11.73 -4.81
CA GLY A 7 11.49 -11.28 -3.81
C GLY A 7 12.55 -10.31 -4.35
N SER A 8 12.34 -9.71 -5.54
CA SER A 8 13.25 -8.71 -6.08
C SER A 8 12.69 -7.29 -5.97
N ILE A 9 13.58 -6.33 -5.73
CA ILE A 9 13.29 -4.91 -5.89
C ILE A 9 13.77 -4.49 -7.28
N THR A 10 12.84 -4.08 -8.14
CA THR A 10 13.15 -3.71 -9.53
C THR A 10 12.89 -2.23 -9.75
N GLY A 11 13.89 -1.48 -10.19
CA GLY A 11 13.78 -0.07 -10.56
C GLY A 11 13.45 0.12 -12.03
N LEU A 12 12.36 0.80 -12.35
CA LEU A 12 12.00 1.23 -13.70
C LEU A 12 12.50 2.66 -13.92
N ILE A 13 13.56 2.81 -14.70
CA ILE A 13 14.24 4.08 -14.92
C ILE A 13 14.03 4.54 -16.38
N GLY A 14 13.85 5.82 -16.58
CA GLY A 14 13.72 6.44 -17.90
C GLY A 14 13.37 7.92 -17.80
N PRO A 15 13.50 8.69 -18.89
CA PRO A 15 13.17 10.12 -18.92
C PRO A 15 11.68 10.37 -18.66
N ASN A 16 11.34 11.64 -18.40
CA ASN A 16 9.95 12.04 -18.31
C ASN A 16 9.25 11.81 -19.65
N GLY A 17 8.01 11.32 -19.64
CA GLY A 17 7.28 10.97 -20.85
C GLY A 17 7.62 9.58 -21.44
N ALA A 18 8.56 8.82 -20.88
CA ALA A 18 8.90 7.46 -21.35
C ALA A 18 7.81 6.40 -21.11
N GLY A 19 6.65 6.78 -20.55
CA GLY A 19 5.54 5.86 -20.34
C GLY A 19 5.59 5.03 -19.06
N LYS A 20 6.49 5.32 -18.11
CA LYS A 20 6.60 4.58 -16.83
C LYS A 20 5.28 4.53 -16.07
N THR A 21 4.68 5.69 -15.82
CA THR A 21 3.39 5.80 -15.12
C THR A 21 2.25 5.18 -15.94
N THR A 22 2.31 5.28 -17.28
CA THR A 22 1.33 4.61 -18.17
C THR A 22 1.42 3.09 -18.02
N LEU A 23 2.64 2.53 -18.00
CA LEU A 23 2.84 1.09 -17.76
C LEU A 23 2.27 0.68 -16.41
N PHE A 24 2.53 1.43 -15.34
CA PHE A 24 1.95 1.16 -14.02
C PHE A 24 0.44 1.26 -14.03
N ASN A 25 -0.15 2.25 -14.73
CA ASN A 25 -1.59 2.39 -14.89
C ASN A 25 -2.21 1.18 -15.59
N VAL A 26 -1.57 0.66 -16.64
CA VAL A 26 -2.04 -0.53 -17.36
C VAL A 26 -1.97 -1.78 -16.49
N ILE A 27 -0.84 -2.02 -15.82
CA ILE A 27 -0.68 -3.21 -14.98
C ILE A 27 -1.62 -3.15 -13.76
N ALA A 28 -1.84 -1.97 -13.18
CA ALA A 28 -2.75 -1.76 -12.05
C ALA A 28 -4.25 -1.65 -12.43
N GLY A 29 -4.59 -1.91 -13.70
CA GLY A 29 -5.97 -1.94 -14.16
C GLY A 29 -6.67 -0.57 -14.23
N VAL A 30 -5.91 0.54 -14.15
CA VAL A 30 -6.44 1.90 -14.26
C VAL A 30 -6.67 2.28 -15.72
N LEU A 31 -5.84 1.76 -16.64
CA LEU A 31 -5.96 1.94 -18.08
C LEU A 31 -6.04 0.57 -18.77
N PRO A 32 -6.92 0.39 -19.77
CA PRO A 32 -6.94 -0.83 -20.54
C PRO A 32 -5.69 -0.94 -21.41
N PRO A 33 -5.08 -2.14 -21.56
CA PRO A 33 -3.98 -2.34 -22.47
C PRO A 33 -4.48 -2.29 -23.92
N SER A 34 -3.68 -1.67 -24.82
CA SER A 34 -3.97 -1.70 -26.26
C SER A 34 -3.59 -3.04 -26.91
N ALA A 35 -2.55 -3.69 -26.34
CA ALA A 35 -2.05 -4.99 -26.79
C ALA A 35 -1.12 -5.59 -25.72
N GLY A 36 -0.86 -6.88 -25.84
CA GLY A 36 0.00 -7.61 -24.90
C GLY A 36 -0.77 -8.21 -23.74
N THR A 37 -0.04 -8.93 -22.87
CA THR A 37 -0.58 -9.64 -21.72
C THR A 37 0.21 -9.31 -20.45
N VAL A 38 -0.47 -9.30 -19.32
CA VAL A 38 0.12 -9.16 -17.99
C VAL A 38 -0.17 -10.45 -17.21
N THR A 39 0.89 -11.09 -16.73
CA THR A 39 0.74 -12.32 -15.93
C THR A 39 1.34 -12.12 -14.55
N MET A 40 0.70 -12.64 -13.53
CA MET A 40 1.20 -12.68 -12.16
C MET A 40 1.13 -14.10 -11.62
N GLU A 41 2.28 -14.67 -11.24
CA GLU A 41 2.41 -16.06 -10.79
C GLU A 41 1.81 -17.07 -11.80
N GLY A 42 1.97 -16.82 -13.11
CA GLY A 42 1.42 -17.67 -14.18
C GLY A 42 -0.05 -17.46 -14.49
N VAL A 43 -0.75 -16.59 -13.75
CA VAL A 43 -2.16 -16.27 -13.98
C VAL A 43 -2.26 -15.01 -14.82
N ASP A 44 -3.07 -15.04 -15.88
CA ASP A 44 -3.38 -13.85 -16.69
C ASP A 44 -4.25 -12.87 -15.86
N ILE A 45 -3.76 -11.65 -15.71
CA ILE A 45 -4.41 -10.55 -15.00
C ILE A 45 -4.68 -9.36 -15.91
N THR A 46 -4.57 -9.55 -17.23
CA THR A 46 -4.70 -8.50 -18.23
C THR A 46 -6.08 -7.85 -18.18
N GLY A 47 -6.11 -6.53 -17.98
CA GLY A 47 -7.35 -5.75 -17.98
C GLY A 47 -8.28 -6.01 -16.80
N LEU A 48 -7.85 -6.72 -15.78
CA LEU A 48 -8.62 -6.83 -14.53
C LEU A 48 -8.74 -5.46 -13.85
N PRO A 49 -9.89 -5.16 -13.24
CA PRO A 49 -10.08 -3.89 -12.54
C PRO A 49 -9.24 -3.83 -11.24
N PRO A 50 -8.91 -2.62 -10.74
CA PRO A 50 -8.03 -2.44 -9.59
C PRO A 50 -8.45 -3.20 -8.33
N HIS A 51 -9.75 -3.31 -8.05
CA HIS A 51 -10.24 -4.02 -6.86
C HIS A 51 -9.99 -5.53 -6.93
N GLU A 52 -10.06 -6.14 -8.12
CA GLU A 52 -9.72 -7.55 -8.28
C GLU A 52 -8.20 -7.77 -8.19
N LEU A 53 -7.40 -6.84 -8.72
CA LEU A 53 -5.94 -6.88 -8.60
C LEU A 53 -5.51 -6.75 -7.13
N PHE A 54 -6.17 -5.87 -6.37
CA PHE A 54 -5.95 -5.72 -4.95
C PHE A 54 -6.18 -7.03 -4.18
N THR A 55 -7.29 -7.72 -4.45
CA THR A 55 -7.59 -9.03 -3.81
C THR A 55 -6.60 -10.13 -4.20
N LYS A 56 -5.91 -9.98 -5.33
CA LYS A 56 -4.84 -10.89 -5.77
C LYS A 56 -3.47 -10.52 -5.18
N GLY A 57 -3.38 -9.42 -4.43
CA GLY A 57 -2.16 -8.95 -3.77
C GLY A 57 -1.30 -7.99 -4.63
N LEU A 58 -1.87 -7.40 -5.68
CA LEU A 58 -1.19 -6.35 -6.43
C LEU A 58 -1.61 -4.98 -5.90
N LEU A 59 -0.68 -4.26 -5.30
CA LEU A 59 -0.88 -2.92 -4.76
C LEU A 59 -0.14 -1.88 -5.58
N ARG A 60 -0.70 -0.67 -5.61
CA ARG A 60 -0.03 0.49 -6.18
C ARG A 60 -0.21 1.69 -5.27
N THR A 61 0.90 2.40 -5.00
CA THR A 61 0.84 3.74 -4.41
C THR A 61 0.57 4.77 -5.50
N PHE A 62 -0.03 5.89 -5.12
CA PHE A 62 -0.26 7.00 -6.04
C PHE A 62 0.84 8.05 -5.93
N GLN A 63 1.05 8.82 -7.01
CA GLN A 63 2.03 9.90 -7.04
C GLN A 63 1.71 11.00 -6.00
N ILE A 64 0.42 11.24 -5.77
CA ILE A 64 -0.07 12.14 -4.71
C ILE A 64 -0.68 11.25 -3.61
N PRO A 65 -0.21 11.36 -2.36
CA PRO A 65 -0.79 10.61 -1.25
C PRO A 65 -2.29 10.93 -1.10
N HIS A 66 -3.10 9.90 -1.02
CA HIS A 66 -4.55 10.02 -0.79
C HIS A 66 -4.89 9.55 0.62
N GLU A 67 -4.50 10.35 1.61
CA GLU A 67 -4.90 10.12 2.98
C GLU A 67 -6.36 10.54 3.22
N PHE A 68 -7.03 9.88 4.15
CA PHE A 68 -8.30 10.36 4.69
C PHE A 68 -8.00 11.50 5.69
N ALA A 69 -7.98 12.73 5.19
CA ALA A 69 -7.49 13.91 5.90
C ALA A 69 -8.22 14.20 7.22
N SER A 70 -9.48 13.82 7.34
CA SER A 70 -10.32 13.98 8.54
C SER A 70 -10.08 12.92 9.62
N MET A 71 -9.49 11.78 9.25
CA MET A 71 -9.17 10.67 10.14
C MET A 71 -7.77 10.84 10.73
N THR A 72 -7.53 10.19 11.86
CA THR A 72 -6.19 10.12 12.45
C THR A 72 -5.24 9.28 11.61
N VAL A 73 -3.95 9.42 11.84
CA VAL A 73 -2.90 8.60 11.20
C VAL A 73 -3.14 7.12 11.46
N ARG A 74 -3.47 6.75 12.71
CA ARG A 74 -3.79 5.36 13.08
C ARG A 74 -5.04 4.86 12.35
N GLU A 75 -6.12 5.62 12.33
CA GLU A 75 -7.36 5.25 11.64
C GLU A 75 -7.14 5.03 10.15
N ASN A 76 -6.27 5.82 9.50
CA ASN A 76 -5.89 5.61 8.13
C ASN A 76 -5.22 4.25 7.87
N LEU A 77 -4.49 3.69 8.84
CA LEU A 77 -3.92 2.35 8.76
C LEU A 77 -4.98 1.27 9.01
N LEU A 78 -5.83 1.48 10.01
CA LEU A 78 -6.86 0.51 10.40
C LEU A 78 -7.93 0.27 9.32
N MET A 79 -8.11 1.23 8.42
CA MET A 79 -9.06 1.14 7.29
C MET A 79 -8.58 0.24 6.14
N VAL A 80 -7.30 -0.16 6.13
CA VAL A 80 -6.72 -0.83 4.96
C VAL A 80 -6.98 -2.34 4.91
N PRO A 81 -6.84 -3.10 6.01
CA PRO A 81 -7.11 -4.53 6.00
C PRO A 81 -8.57 -4.81 5.65
N GLY A 82 -8.80 -5.55 4.56
CA GLY A 82 -10.14 -6.00 4.15
C GLY A 82 -10.51 -7.36 4.74
N SER A 83 -11.73 -7.79 4.43
CA SER A 83 -12.24 -9.12 4.81
C SER A 83 -12.32 -9.37 6.33
N GLN A 84 -12.47 -8.31 7.12
CA GLN A 84 -12.62 -8.42 8.56
C GLN A 84 -13.97 -9.05 8.92
N SER A 85 -13.98 -9.92 9.92
CA SER A 85 -15.24 -10.54 10.39
C SER A 85 -16.26 -9.51 10.87
N GLY A 86 -15.80 -8.34 11.34
CA GLY A 86 -16.62 -7.21 11.77
C GLY A 86 -17.40 -6.49 10.66
N GLU A 87 -17.03 -6.67 9.39
CA GLU A 87 -17.75 -6.11 8.22
C GLU A 87 -19.11 -6.77 8.00
N VAL A 88 -19.34 -7.94 8.60
CA VAL A 88 -20.57 -8.71 8.42
C VAL A 88 -21.44 -8.63 9.70
N LEU A 89 -22.57 -7.94 9.62
CA LEU A 89 -23.44 -7.65 10.76
C LEU A 89 -23.77 -8.86 11.64
N TRP A 90 -24.13 -10.00 11.05
CA TRP A 90 -24.48 -11.19 11.84
C TRP A 90 -23.26 -11.84 12.52
N LYS A 91 -22.06 -11.75 11.92
CA LYS A 91 -20.79 -12.22 12.53
C LYS A 91 -20.42 -11.35 13.74
N THR A 92 -20.57 -10.04 13.62
CA THR A 92 -20.34 -9.09 14.71
C THR A 92 -21.19 -9.41 15.94
N TRP A 93 -22.38 -9.91 15.74
CA TRP A 93 -23.27 -10.26 16.84
C TRP A 93 -22.98 -11.65 17.45
N LEU A 94 -22.70 -12.65 16.58
CA LEU A 94 -22.50 -14.04 17.01
C LEU A 94 -21.04 -14.33 17.42
N LEU A 95 -20.04 -13.66 16.81
CA LEU A 95 -18.62 -13.94 16.96
C LEU A 95 -17.85 -12.79 17.61
N ARG A 96 -18.45 -12.11 18.58
CA ARG A 96 -17.89 -10.92 19.27
C ARG A 96 -16.44 -11.11 19.74
N LYS A 97 -16.12 -12.28 20.30
CA LYS A 97 -14.74 -12.57 20.79
C LYS A 97 -13.74 -12.65 19.64
N GLN A 98 -14.14 -13.27 18.53
CA GLN A 98 -13.26 -13.39 17.35
C GLN A 98 -13.05 -12.02 16.71
N VAL A 99 -14.11 -11.23 16.53
CA VAL A 99 -14.03 -9.86 16.01
C VAL A 99 -13.09 -9.02 16.87
N ALA A 100 -13.23 -9.07 18.20
CA ALA A 100 -12.36 -8.32 19.10
C ALA A 100 -10.89 -8.75 19.02
N LEU A 101 -10.60 -10.03 18.83
CA LEU A 101 -9.23 -10.52 18.65
C LEU A 101 -8.64 -10.06 17.30
N GLU A 102 -9.43 -10.11 16.23
CA GLU A 102 -9.02 -9.60 14.90
C GLU A 102 -8.73 -8.10 14.94
N GLU A 103 -9.62 -7.32 15.58
CA GLU A 103 -9.40 -5.87 15.76
C GLU A 103 -8.15 -5.57 16.58
N GLN A 104 -7.90 -6.31 17.68
CA GLN A 104 -6.68 -6.14 18.47
C GLN A 104 -5.43 -6.44 17.67
N ALA A 105 -5.43 -7.50 16.85
CA ALA A 105 -4.30 -7.85 16.00
C ALA A 105 -4.01 -6.76 14.95
N ILE A 106 -5.06 -6.18 14.35
CA ILE A 106 -4.93 -5.08 13.39
C ILE A 106 -4.39 -3.82 14.07
N ILE A 107 -4.89 -3.48 15.27
CA ILE A 107 -4.40 -2.34 16.06
C ILE A 107 -2.92 -2.54 16.42
N GLN A 108 -2.54 -3.74 16.84
CA GLN A 108 -1.15 -4.06 17.15
C GLN A 108 -0.26 -3.89 15.92
N LYS A 109 -0.65 -4.46 14.77
CA LYS A 109 0.08 -4.30 13.50
C LYS A 109 0.19 -2.83 13.10
N ALA A 110 -0.87 -2.04 13.24
CA ALA A 110 -0.83 -0.61 12.96
C ALA A 110 0.18 0.14 13.85
N ASN A 111 0.24 -0.18 15.14
CA ASN A 111 1.21 0.42 16.06
C ASN A 111 2.65 0.03 15.68
N GLU A 112 2.91 -1.24 15.36
CA GLU A 112 4.23 -1.71 14.91
C GLU A 112 4.68 -1.00 13.62
N VAL A 113 3.75 -0.78 12.67
CA VAL A 113 4.02 -0.04 11.44
C VAL A 113 4.34 1.43 11.74
N LEU A 114 3.58 2.09 12.61
CA LEU A 114 3.82 3.47 13.00
C LEU A 114 5.18 3.65 13.68
N GLU A 115 5.52 2.75 14.59
CA GLU A 115 6.80 2.73 15.30
C GLU A 115 7.97 2.51 14.33
N PHE A 116 7.83 1.54 13.43
CA PHE A 116 8.82 1.27 12.40
C PHE A 116 9.07 2.49 11.48
N LEU A 117 8.01 3.19 11.10
CA LEU A 117 8.10 4.40 10.27
C LEU A 117 8.49 5.65 11.07
N THR A 118 8.67 5.52 12.40
CA THR A 118 9.00 6.63 13.32
C THR A 118 7.97 7.77 13.32
N ILE A 119 6.71 7.44 13.09
CA ILE A 119 5.57 8.37 13.12
C ILE A 119 4.52 7.99 14.18
N ASP A 120 4.86 7.13 15.13
CA ASP A 120 4.03 6.71 16.26
C ASP A 120 3.55 7.89 17.12
N HIS A 121 4.40 8.90 17.31
CA HIS A 121 4.08 10.14 18.00
C HIS A 121 2.96 10.95 17.31
N LEU A 122 2.68 10.69 16.04
CA LEU A 122 1.60 11.31 15.24
C LEU A 122 0.35 10.44 15.16
N ALA A 123 0.31 9.29 15.82
CA ALA A 123 -0.75 8.30 15.69
C ALA A 123 -2.17 8.87 15.85
N ASN A 124 -2.35 9.82 16.75
CA ASN A 124 -3.63 10.46 17.07
C ASN A 124 -3.83 11.81 16.35
N GLU A 125 -2.83 12.28 15.59
CA GLU A 125 -2.97 13.48 14.78
C GLU A 125 -3.84 13.21 13.54
N ARG A 126 -4.55 14.24 13.06
CA ARG A 126 -5.28 14.16 11.80
C ARG A 126 -4.30 14.05 10.64
N ALA A 127 -4.53 13.11 9.74
CA ALA A 127 -3.66 12.90 8.59
C ALA A 127 -3.55 14.12 7.67
N GLY A 128 -4.58 14.97 7.63
CA GLY A 128 -4.55 16.24 6.93
C GLY A 128 -3.47 17.21 7.40
N ASN A 129 -3.08 17.15 8.68
CA ASN A 129 -2.06 18.03 9.31
C ASN A 129 -0.63 17.57 9.03
N LEU A 130 -0.43 16.40 8.46
CA LEU A 130 0.89 15.85 8.17
C LEU A 130 1.62 16.66 7.08
N SER A 131 2.94 16.77 7.23
CA SER A 131 3.80 17.26 6.14
C SER A 131 3.77 16.31 4.94
N GLY A 132 4.15 16.79 3.76
CA GLY A 132 4.18 15.97 2.55
C GLY A 132 5.03 14.69 2.69
N GLY A 133 6.16 14.75 3.40
CA GLY A 133 6.98 13.57 3.68
C GLY A 133 6.32 12.58 4.62
N GLN A 134 5.64 13.06 5.68
CA GLN A 134 4.90 12.23 6.61
C GLN A 134 3.69 11.56 5.94
N LYS A 135 3.01 12.25 5.02
CA LYS A 135 1.93 11.67 4.20
C LYS A 135 2.44 10.50 3.35
N LYS A 136 3.64 10.61 2.77
CA LYS A 136 4.27 9.52 2.03
C LYS A 136 4.64 8.33 2.93
N LEU A 137 5.11 8.59 4.15
CA LEU A 137 5.33 7.52 5.14
C LEU A 137 4.01 6.83 5.51
N LEU A 138 2.94 7.60 5.72
CA LEU A 138 1.62 7.04 6.00
C LEU A 138 1.12 6.17 4.83
N GLU A 139 1.29 6.63 3.59
CA GLU A 139 0.93 5.85 2.40
C GLU A 139 1.72 4.53 2.32
N LEU A 140 3.02 4.57 2.59
CA LEU A 140 3.84 3.38 2.66
C LEU A 140 3.39 2.46 3.81
N GLY A 141 3.07 3.02 4.98
CA GLY A 141 2.49 2.29 6.10
C GLY A 141 1.20 1.57 5.74
N ARG A 142 0.35 2.18 4.93
CA ARG A 142 -0.86 1.53 4.41
C ARG A 142 -0.55 0.30 3.57
N THR A 143 0.52 0.31 2.77
CA THR A 143 0.92 -0.89 2.03
C THR A 143 1.43 -2.01 2.94
N MET A 144 2.00 -1.66 4.10
CA MET A 144 2.46 -2.64 5.11
C MET A 144 1.31 -3.28 5.91
N MET A 145 0.11 -2.70 5.87
CA MET A 145 -1.06 -3.25 6.57
C MET A 145 -1.68 -4.45 5.86
N VAL A 146 -1.36 -4.68 4.59
CA VAL A 146 -1.88 -5.78 3.78
C VAL A 146 -0.78 -6.73 3.36
N GLU A 147 -1.14 -7.98 3.08
CA GLU A 147 -0.23 -8.95 2.48
C GLU A 147 -0.19 -8.74 0.97
N ALA A 148 0.84 -8.04 0.51
CA ALA A 148 1.03 -7.74 -0.89
C ALA A 148 2.03 -8.73 -1.53
N LYS A 149 1.70 -9.22 -2.72
CA LYS A 149 2.64 -10.00 -3.56
C LYS A 149 3.50 -9.12 -4.43
N VAL A 150 2.93 -8.00 -4.89
CA VAL A 150 3.60 -7.00 -5.73
C VAL A 150 3.16 -5.61 -5.30
N VAL A 151 4.11 -4.72 -5.05
CA VAL A 151 3.85 -3.32 -4.73
C VAL A 151 4.51 -2.43 -5.78
N PHE A 152 3.71 -1.64 -6.49
CA PHE A 152 4.20 -0.60 -7.38
C PHE A 152 4.33 0.72 -6.62
N LEU A 153 5.56 1.22 -6.53
CA LEU A 153 5.89 2.48 -5.88
C LEU A 153 6.20 3.53 -6.95
N ASP A 154 5.32 4.51 -7.13
CA ASP A 154 5.51 5.58 -8.13
C ASP A 154 6.04 6.83 -7.43
N GLU A 155 7.23 7.29 -7.84
CA GLU A 155 7.90 8.52 -7.36
C GLU A 155 7.93 8.74 -5.83
N VAL A 156 8.11 7.67 -5.03
CA VAL A 156 8.04 7.70 -3.56
C VAL A 156 9.04 8.71 -2.95
N GLY A 157 10.18 8.92 -3.61
CA GLY A 157 11.22 9.85 -3.14
C GLY A 157 11.02 11.32 -3.58
N ALA A 158 10.07 11.63 -4.46
CA ALA A 158 9.92 12.98 -4.99
C ALA A 158 9.44 13.96 -3.90
N GLY A 159 10.16 15.05 -3.69
CA GLY A 159 9.82 16.07 -2.67
C GLY A 159 10.04 15.65 -1.22
N VAL A 160 10.74 14.54 -0.97
CA VAL A 160 11.04 14.05 0.38
C VAL A 160 12.45 14.51 0.79
N ILE A 161 12.58 14.99 2.03
CA ILE A 161 13.87 15.36 2.59
C ILE A 161 14.76 14.14 2.82
N ARG A 162 16.09 14.31 2.74
CA ARG A 162 17.05 13.19 2.75
C ARG A 162 16.95 12.28 3.98
N THR A 163 16.60 12.81 5.13
CA THR A 163 16.41 12.01 6.36
C THR A 163 15.27 11.01 6.23
N LEU A 164 14.16 11.40 5.63
CA LEU A 164 13.01 10.52 5.42
C LEU A 164 13.24 9.52 4.27
N LEU A 165 14.11 9.84 3.30
CA LEU A 165 14.45 8.90 2.22
C LEU A 165 15.06 7.61 2.76
N LYS A 166 15.86 7.68 3.83
CA LYS A 166 16.43 6.49 4.48
C LYS A 166 15.32 5.63 5.09
N THR A 167 14.40 6.22 5.85
CA THR A 167 13.25 5.50 6.43
C THR A 167 12.39 4.84 5.35
N ILE A 168 12.14 5.53 4.24
CA ILE A 168 11.43 4.97 3.10
C ILE A 168 12.18 3.77 2.48
N ALA A 169 13.50 3.90 2.29
CA ALA A 169 14.32 2.82 1.75
C ALA A 169 14.33 1.60 2.68
N ASP A 170 14.49 1.79 3.98
CA ASP A 170 14.46 0.73 4.99
C ASP A 170 13.07 0.04 5.00
N ALA A 171 11.99 0.81 4.86
CA ALA A 171 10.63 0.28 4.77
C ALA A 171 10.40 -0.57 3.50
N ILE A 172 10.90 -0.12 2.36
CA ILE A 172 10.83 -0.89 1.10
C ILE A 172 11.62 -2.21 1.22
N ILE A 173 12.81 -2.17 1.82
CA ILE A 173 13.62 -3.38 2.07
C ILE A 173 12.90 -4.34 3.01
N ARG A 174 12.24 -3.84 4.04
CA ARG A 174 11.46 -4.67 4.96
C ARG A 174 10.26 -5.31 4.26
N LEU A 175 9.46 -4.52 3.54
CA LEU A 175 8.34 -5.03 2.73
C LEU A 175 8.74 -6.14 1.77
N ASN A 176 9.96 -6.09 1.23
CA ASN A 176 10.45 -7.12 0.30
C ASN A 176 10.92 -8.40 0.99
N LYS A 177 11.08 -8.39 2.33
CA LYS A 177 11.50 -9.56 3.13
C LYS A 177 10.34 -10.32 3.76
N GLU A 178 9.21 -9.65 3.95
CA GLU A 178 7.94 -10.22 4.43
C GLU A 178 7.18 -10.88 3.26
#